data_fd69c7342b2ff4bdc292a7b94f78e024
#
_entry.id   fd69c7342b2ff4bdc292a7b94f78e024
#
_cell.length_a   1.000
_cell.length_b   1.000
_cell.length_c   1.000
_cell.angle_alpha   90.00
_cell.angle_beta   90.00
_cell.angle_gamma   90.00
#
_symmetry.space_group_name_H-M   'P 1'
#
loop_
_entity.id
_entity.type
_entity.pdbx_description
1 polymer ?
#
loop_
_entity_poly.entity_id
_entity_poly.type
_entity_poly.pdbx_seq_one_letter_code
_entity_poly.pdbx_strand_id
1 'polypeptide(L)'
;MPQLYAGHTDSLGEQVQRWLPEARVVKAFNTVGNAQMIKPKFPGGPPDMFICGNDDAAKKLVAQISEQFGWGVIDIGGIEGSRYLEPMGMVWVLHGIRTKTWNHAFKMLKK
;
A
#
# COMPACT_ATOMS: atom_id res chain seq x y z
N MET A 1 1.30 12.41 -17.48
CA MET A 1 0.70 11.20 -16.87
C MET A 1 1.77 10.46 -16.07
N PRO A 2 1.50 10.11 -14.84
CA PRO A 2 2.44 9.30 -14.07
C PRO A 2 2.61 7.92 -14.69
N GLN A 3 3.81 7.37 -14.60
CA GLN A 3 4.15 6.06 -15.16
C GLN A 3 4.90 5.24 -14.12
N LEU A 4 4.74 3.91 -14.19
CA LEU A 4 5.51 3.00 -13.36
C LEU A 4 6.94 2.90 -13.87
N TYR A 5 7.91 2.91 -12.94
CA TYR A 5 9.31 2.62 -13.26
C TYR A 5 9.47 1.16 -13.72
N ALA A 6 8.79 0.25 -13.04
CA ALA A 6 8.73 -1.16 -13.38
C ALA A 6 7.29 -1.63 -13.19
N GLY A 7 6.87 -2.62 -13.95
CA GLY A 7 5.50 -3.13 -13.83
C GLY A 7 5.31 -4.42 -14.61
N HIS A 8 4.08 -4.94 -14.57
CA HIS A 8 3.63 -6.14 -15.25
C HIS A 8 4.36 -7.40 -14.77
N THR A 9 5.60 -7.63 -15.18
CA THR A 9 6.40 -8.81 -14.82
C THR A 9 7.45 -8.51 -13.74
N ASP A 10 7.53 -7.29 -13.26
CA ASP A 10 8.42 -6.88 -12.18
C ASP A 10 7.80 -5.70 -11.44
N SER A 11 8.44 -5.30 -10.33
CA SER A 11 7.98 -4.20 -9.49
C SER A 11 9.15 -3.60 -8.73
N LEU A 12 8.98 -2.38 -8.23
CA LEU A 12 9.99 -1.75 -7.39
C LEU A 12 10.14 -2.51 -6.06
N GLY A 13 9.04 -3.00 -5.49
CA GLY A 13 9.10 -3.81 -4.27
C GLY A 13 9.98 -5.05 -4.42
N GLU A 14 9.85 -5.76 -5.55
CA GLU A 14 10.68 -6.91 -5.84
C GLU A 14 12.14 -6.51 -6.06
N GLN A 15 12.39 -5.40 -6.75
CA GLN A 15 13.75 -4.91 -6.97
C GLN A 15 14.44 -4.57 -5.65
N VAL A 16 13.77 -3.89 -4.74
CA VAL A 16 14.30 -3.58 -3.42
C VAL A 16 14.66 -4.86 -2.66
N GLN A 17 13.78 -5.87 -2.70
CA GLN A 17 14.05 -7.15 -2.04
C GLN A 17 15.27 -7.86 -2.65
N ARG A 18 15.46 -7.78 -3.97
CA ARG A 18 16.64 -8.36 -4.63
C ARG A 18 17.94 -7.60 -4.28
N TRP A 19 17.86 -6.28 -4.17
CA TRP A 19 19.01 -5.45 -3.78
C TRP A 19 19.41 -5.66 -2.33
N LEU A 20 18.41 -5.98 -1.47
CA LEU A 20 18.60 -6.19 -0.05
C LEU A 20 18.08 -7.58 0.34
N PRO A 21 18.78 -8.67 -0.09
CA PRO A 21 18.22 -10.01 0.07
C PRO A 21 18.09 -10.46 1.53
N GLU A 22 18.83 -9.86 2.44
CA GLU A 22 18.72 -10.16 3.87
C GLU A 22 17.69 -9.29 4.58
N ALA A 23 17.18 -8.26 3.95
CA ALA A 23 16.11 -7.45 4.50
C ALA A 23 14.76 -8.16 4.32
N ARG A 24 13.86 -7.89 5.26
CA ARG A 24 12.48 -8.41 5.23
C ARG A 24 11.59 -7.29 4.73
N VAL A 25 11.53 -7.14 3.41
CA VAL A 25 10.83 -6.00 2.77
C VAL A 25 9.32 -6.21 2.82
N VAL A 26 8.61 -5.18 3.28
CA VAL A 26 7.15 -5.15 3.25
C VAL A 26 6.72 -3.89 2.48
N LYS A 27 5.95 -4.07 1.42
CA LYS A 27 5.32 -2.96 0.70
C LYS A 27 4.09 -2.53 1.46
N ALA A 28 4.05 -1.25 1.86
CA ALA A 28 2.93 -0.67 2.61
C ALA A 28 2.85 0.83 2.33
N PHE A 29 1.81 1.48 2.85
CA PHE A 29 1.60 2.93 2.71
C PHE A 29 1.61 3.39 1.24
N ASN A 30 1.04 2.58 0.38
CA ASN A 30 1.08 2.76 -1.07
C ASN A 30 -0.02 3.70 -1.58
N THR A 31 -1.17 3.74 -0.91
CA THR A 31 -2.35 4.51 -1.35
C THR A 31 -2.81 5.45 -0.24
N VAL A 32 -1.90 6.32 0.21
CA VAL A 32 -2.18 7.25 1.31
C VAL A 32 -1.41 8.56 1.09
N GLY A 33 -2.08 9.68 1.37
CA GLY A 33 -1.44 10.98 1.50
C GLY A 33 -0.99 11.22 2.94
N ASN A 34 0.01 12.08 3.12
CA ASN A 34 0.59 12.32 4.44
C ASN A 34 -0.42 12.81 5.48
N ALA A 35 -1.44 13.56 5.05
CA ALA A 35 -2.45 14.13 5.95
C ALA A 35 -3.34 13.06 6.60
N GLN A 36 -3.49 11.88 5.96
CA GLN A 36 -4.34 10.80 6.43
C GLN A 36 -3.54 9.57 6.89
N MET A 37 -2.23 9.69 7.01
CA MET A 37 -1.38 8.56 7.37
C MET A 37 -1.64 8.07 8.79
N ILE A 38 -1.85 9.00 9.73
CA ILE A 38 -2.12 8.70 11.14
C ILE A 38 -3.52 9.21 11.46
N LYS A 39 -4.34 8.37 12.11
CA LYS A 39 -5.72 8.67 12.49
C LYS A 39 -6.55 9.17 11.30
N PRO A 40 -6.61 8.39 10.22
CA PRO A 40 -7.41 8.79 9.06
C PRO A 40 -8.88 8.93 9.44
N LYS A 41 -9.54 9.95 8.86
CA LYS A 41 -10.95 10.23 9.13
C LYS A 41 -11.72 10.22 7.81
N PHE A 42 -12.56 9.22 7.64
CA PHE A 42 -13.42 9.06 6.47
C PHE A 42 -14.84 8.68 6.92
N PRO A 43 -15.89 9.24 6.30
CA PRO A 43 -17.27 8.92 6.69
C PRO A 43 -17.62 7.43 6.58
N GLY A 44 -16.98 6.72 5.66
CA GLY A 44 -17.19 5.28 5.45
C GLY A 44 -16.49 4.36 6.44
N GLY A 45 -15.77 4.91 7.40
CA GLY A 45 -15.02 4.16 8.39
C GLY A 45 -13.52 4.11 8.09
N PRO A 46 -12.75 3.31 8.85
CA PRO A 46 -11.30 3.23 8.63
C PRO A 46 -10.98 2.69 7.24
N PRO A 47 -10.04 3.31 6.53
CA PRO A 47 -9.59 2.77 5.25
C PRO A 47 -8.67 1.56 5.45
N ASP A 48 -8.38 0.85 4.36
CA ASP A 48 -7.52 -0.31 4.41
C ASP A 48 -6.14 -0.03 3.85
N MET A 49 -5.12 -0.53 4.55
CA MET A 49 -3.73 -0.55 4.12
C MET A 49 -3.47 -1.90 3.47
N PHE A 50 -3.21 -1.89 2.16
CA PHE A 50 -2.87 -3.10 1.42
C PHE A 50 -1.37 -3.32 1.53
N ILE A 51 -0.96 -4.52 1.97
CA ILE A 51 0.45 -4.84 2.17
C ILE A 51 0.82 -6.14 1.46
N CYS A 52 2.11 -6.30 1.17
CA CYS A 52 2.68 -7.56 0.70
C CYS A 52 4.15 -7.66 1.13
N GLY A 53 4.66 -8.88 1.19
CA GLY A 53 6.02 -9.17 1.60
C GLY A 53 6.23 -10.66 1.78
N ASN A 54 7.47 -11.12 1.79
CA ASN A 54 7.78 -12.55 1.86
C ASN A 54 7.86 -13.08 3.30
N ASP A 55 8.05 -12.22 4.28
CA ASP A 55 8.25 -12.63 5.66
C ASP A 55 6.99 -12.36 6.50
N ASP A 56 6.38 -13.43 7.01
CA ASP A 56 5.12 -13.32 7.75
C ASP A 56 5.27 -12.52 9.04
N ALA A 57 6.38 -12.69 9.76
CA ALA A 57 6.61 -11.95 11.00
C ALA A 57 6.78 -10.45 10.74
N ALA A 58 7.49 -10.09 9.67
CA ALA A 58 7.64 -8.68 9.27
C ALA A 58 6.31 -8.08 8.87
N LYS A 59 5.49 -8.80 8.11
CA LYS A 59 4.16 -8.34 7.72
C LYS A 59 3.25 -8.15 8.93
N LYS A 60 3.33 -9.06 9.91
CA LYS A 60 2.56 -8.93 11.15
C LYS A 60 2.94 -7.66 11.91
N LEU A 61 4.23 -7.35 11.98
CA LEU A 61 4.70 -6.11 12.62
C LEU A 61 4.18 -4.87 11.90
N VAL A 62 4.28 -4.84 10.57
CA VAL A 62 3.77 -3.73 9.75
C VAL A 62 2.25 -3.59 9.91
N ALA A 63 1.53 -4.72 9.96
CA ALA A 63 0.08 -4.71 10.20
C ALA A 63 -0.25 -4.08 11.55
N GLN A 64 0.47 -4.43 12.61
CA GLN A 64 0.27 -3.86 13.95
C GLN A 64 0.51 -2.35 13.94
N ILE A 65 1.56 -1.89 13.28
CA ILE A 65 1.85 -0.45 13.16
C ILE A 65 0.72 0.25 12.42
N SER A 66 0.27 -0.32 11.30
CA SER A 66 -0.82 0.25 10.49
C SER A 66 -2.12 0.35 11.30
N GLU A 67 -2.43 -0.68 12.07
CA GLU A 67 -3.62 -0.70 12.93
C GLU A 67 -3.52 0.36 14.04
N GLN A 68 -2.34 0.54 14.62
CA GLN A 68 -2.12 1.60 15.63
C GLN A 68 -2.32 2.98 15.01
N PHE A 69 -2.01 3.14 13.74
CA PHE A 69 -2.24 4.39 13.00
C PHE A 69 -3.72 4.60 12.65
N GLY A 70 -4.56 3.58 12.80
CA GLY A 70 -6.00 3.69 12.54
C GLY A 70 -6.46 3.05 11.24
N TRP A 71 -5.63 2.24 10.60
CA TRP A 71 -5.92 1.57 9.33
C TRP A 71 -6.33 0.12 9.55
N GLY A 72 -7.26 -0.38 8.73
CA GLY A 72 -7.39 -1.81 8.52
C GLY A 72 -6.24 -2.32 7.67
N VAL A 73 -6.02 -3.62 7.63
CA VAL A 73 -4.92 -4.21 6.85
C VAL A 73 -5.43 -5.32 5.97
N ILE A 74 -5.03 -5.29 4.70
CA ILE A 74 -5.30 -6.35 3.72
C ILE A 74 -3.95 -6.87 3.23
N ASP A 75 -3.61 -8.09 3.59
CA ASP A 75 -2.39 -8.77 3.14
C ASP A 75 -2.70 -9.49 1.83
N ILE A 76 -1.97 -9.17 0.77
CA ILE A 76 -2.17 -9.78 -0.55
C ILE A 76 -1.08 -10.79 -0.93
N GLY A 77 -0.22 -11.17 0.02
CA GLY A 77 0.73 -12.25 -0.19
C GLY A 77 2.18 -11.83 -0.25
N GLY A 78 2.96 -12.49 -1.11
CA GLY A 78 4.40 -12.25 -1.25
C GLY A 78 4.74 -10.93 -1.88
N ILE A 79 6.04 -10.62 -1.91
CA ILE A 79 6.53 -9.31 -2.41
C ILE A 79 6.17 -9.06 -3.89
N GLU A 80 5.94 -10.13 -4.66
CA GLU A 80 5.47 -10.02 -6.05
C GLU A 80 4.09 -9.38 -6.15
N GLY A 81 3.33 -9.33 -5.07
CA GLY A 81 2.08 -8.55 -4.98
C GLY A 81 2.29 -7.06 -5.24
N SER A 82 3.54 -6.57 -5.12
CA SER A 82 3.89 -5.21 -5.50
C SER A 82 3.57 -4.89 -6.96
N ARG A 83 3.54 -5.91 -7.83
CA ARG A 83 3.14 -5.74 -9.25
C ARG A 83 1.71 -5.21 -9.38
N TYR A 84 0.87 -5.44 -8.38
CA TYR A 84 -0.52 -5.00 -8.35
C TYR A 84 -0.69 -3.76 -7.48
N LEU A 85 0.05 -3.68 -6.37
CA LEU A 85 -0.04 -2.53 -5.48
C LEU A 85 0.48 -1.26 -6.14
N GLU A 86 1.57 -1.35 -6.90
CA GLU A 86 2.15 -0.15 -7.54
C GLU A 86 1.20 0.46 -8.58
N PRO A 87 0.57 -0.31 -9.49
CA PRO A 87 -0.51 0.22 -10.32
C PRO A 87 -1.71 0.74 -9.55
N MET A 88 -2.05 0.12 -8.42
CA MET A 88 -3.13 0.61 -7.55
C MET A 88 -2.79 2.01 -7.02
N GLY A 89 -1.53 2.26 -6.69
CA GLY A 89 -1.04 3.59 -6.32
C GLY A 89 -1.22 4.60 -7.43
N MET A 90 -1.05 4.18 -8.69
CA MET A 90 -1.29 5.02 -9.87
C MET A 90 -2.75 5.45 -9.96
N VAL A 91 -3.69 4.54 -9.68
CA VAL A 91 -5.13 4.86 -9.65
C VAL A 91 -5.40 5.92 -8.57
N TRP A 92 -4.81 5.75 -7.40
CA TRP A 92 -4.94 6.70 -6.29
C TRP A 92 -4.43 8.09 -6.69
N VAL A 93 -3.26 8.15 -7.34
CA VAL A 93 -2.64 9.40 -7.81
C VAL A 93 -3.49 10.05 -8.91
N LEU A 94 -3.97 9.28 -9.89
CA LEU A 94 -4.79 9.81 -10.98
C LEU A 94 -6.07 10.46 -10.46
N HIS A 95 -6.72 9.85 -9.49
CA HIS A 95 -7.90 10.44 -8.86
C HIS A 95 -7.56 11.78 -8.19
N GLY A 96 -6.44 11.82 -7.47
CA GLY A 96 -5.96 13.05 -6.82
C GLY A 96 -5.68 14.17 -7.80
N ILE A 97 -5.00 13.87 -8.91
CA ILE A 97 -4.72 14.85 -9.96
C ILE A 97 -6.04 15.37 -10.56
N ARG A 98 -6.97 14.47 -10.88
CA ARG A 98 -8.22 14.83 -11.52
C ARG A 98 -9.10 15.72 -10.64
N THR A 99 -9.18 15.41 -9.35
CA THR A 99 -10.05 16.11 -8.41
C THR A 99 -9.35 17.26 -7.69
N LYS A 100 -8.05 17.36 -7.81
CA LYS A 100 -7.18 18.32 -7.10
C LYS A 100 -7.33 18.21 -5.58
N THR A 101 -7.66 17.01 -5.09
CA THR A 101 -7.74 16.71 -3.66
C THR A 101 -7.04 15.39 -3.37
N TRP A 102 -6.55 15.22 -2.15
CA TRP A 102 -5.80 14.03 -1.74
C TRP A 102 -6.43 13.37 -0.52
N ASN A 103 -7.72 13.66 -0.28
CA ASN A 103 -8.48 13.15 0.85
C ASN A 103 -9.32 11.95 0.44
N HIS A 104 -8.65 10.90 -0.04
CA HIS A 104 -9.32 9.66 -0.45
C HIS A 104 -8.45 8.46 -0.09
N ALA A 105 -9.08 7.32 0.05
CA ALA A 105 -8.44 6.06 0.40
C ALA A 105 -9.29 4.89 -0.08
N PHE A 106 -8.70 3.72 -0.12
CA PHE A 106 -9.42 2.50 -0.50
C PHE A 106 -9.88 1.72 0.71
N LYS A 107 -11.02 1.07 0.57
CA LYS A 107 -11.53 0.15 1.57
C LYS A 107 -12.12 -1.07 0.87
N MET A 108 -11.71 -2.25 1.31
CA MET A 108 -12.28 -3.49 0.81
C MET A 108 -13.53 -3.81 1.61
N LEU A 109 -14.68 -3.76 0.96
CA LEU A 109 -15.94 -4.17 1.58
C LEU A 109 -16.03 -5.69 1.53
N LYS A 110 -16.39 -6.29 2.66
CA LYS A 110 -16.53 -7.73 2.79
C LYS A 110 -17.88 -8.05 3.41
N LYS A 111 -18.43 -9.24 3.06
CA LYS A 111 -19.58 -9.79 3.74
C LYS A 111 -19.19 -10.54 5.00
#